data_c148f992113f8ad659ec01f3b8615e76
#
_entry.id   c148f992113f8ad659ec01f3b8615e76
#
_cell.length_a   1.000
_cell.length_b   1.000
_cell.length_c   1.000
_cell.angle_alpha   90.00
_cell.angle_beta   90.00
_cell.angle_gamma   90.00
#
_symmetry.space_group_name_H-M   'P 1'
#
loop_
_entity.id
_entity.type
_entity.pdbx_description
1 polymer ?
#
loop_
_entity_poly.entity_id
_entity_poly.type
_entity_poly.pdbx_seq_one_letter_code
_entity_poly.pdbx_strand_id
1 'polypeptide(L)'
;LENVMMAQYYHSMVDKEEALQALESVGLKDRHNHLPNQLSGGEQQRVCIARALINHPSLILADEPTGNLDEKNEMLVLDILERLHNSGSTIVVVTHDQEVGVEAERIVFLEHGRIAREEKQKRQRPVLEV
;
A
#
# COMPACT_ATOMS: atom_id res chain seq x y z
N LEU A 1 4.02 -4.44 -16.02
CA LEU A 1 5.03 -3.38 -16.04
C LEU A 1 4.47 -2.06 -16.56
N GLU A 2 3.88 -2.02 -17.75
CA GLU A 2 3.34 -0.80 -18.39
C GLU A 2 2.37 -0.01 -17.51
N ASN A 3 1.55 -0.71 -16.73
CA ASN A 3 0.60 -0.10 -15.80
C ASN A 3 1.30 0.72 -14.69
N VAL A 4 2.46 0.27 -14.23
CA VAL A 4 3.27 1.00 -13.24
C VAL A 4 3.98 2.17 -13.93
N MET A 5 4.58 1.95 -15.10
CA MET A 5 5.24 3.00 -15.88
C MET A 5 4.29 4.14 -16.27
N MET A 6 2.99 3.84 -16.46
CA MET A 6 1.99 4.85 -16.82
C MET A 6 1.90 5.98 -15.77
N ALA A 7 2.15 5.71 -14.50
CA ALA A 7 2.14 6.73 -13.46
C ALA A 7 3.31 7.72 -13.57
N GLN A 8 4.42 7.32 -14.20
CA GLN A 8 5.57 8.21 -14.41
C GLN A 8 5.31 9.26 -15.50
N TYR A 9 4.46 8.97 -16.50
CA TYR A 9 4.18 9.90 -17.61
C TYR A 9 3.71 11.28 -17.17
N TYR A 10 3.09 11.36 -16.01
CA TYR A 10 2.53 12.62 -15.50
C TYR A 10 3.48 13.36 -14.55
N HIS A 11 4.58 12.74 -14.15
CA HIS A 11 5.46 13.29 -13.11
C HIS A 11 6.92 13.42 -13.53
N SER A 12 7.45 12.46 -14.29
CA SER A 12 8.87 12.38 -14.67
C SER A 12 9.06 11.68 -16.01
N MET A 13 10.31 11.49 -16.41
CA MET A 13 10.63 10.61 -17.54
C MET A 13 10.36 9.16 -17.15
N VAL A 14 9.80 8.39 -18.09
CA VAL A 14 9.50 6.98 -17.89
C VAL A 14 10.80 6.18 -17.77
N ASP A 15 10.99 5.53 -16.63
CA ASP A 15 12.11 4.65 -16.35
C ASP A 15 11.64 3.22 -16.10
N LYS A 16 12.02 2.32 -16.98
CA LYS A 16 11.64 0.91 -16.91
C LYS A 16 12.28 0.21 -15.72
N GLU A 17 13.53 0.55 -15.39
CA GLU A 17 14.26 -0.08 -14.28
C GLU A 17 13.63 0.29 -12.94
N GLU A 18 13.28 1.55 -12.77
CA GLU A 18 12.57 2.03 -11.58
C GLU A 18 11.20 1.35 -11.43
N ALA A 19 10.47 1.15 -12.53
CA ALA A 19 9.20 0.43 -12.52
C ALA A 19 9.37 -1.07 -12.15
N LEU A 20 10.45 -1.71 -12.57
CA LEU A 20 10.79 -3.08 -12.15
C LEU A 20 11.12 -3.14 -10.67
N GLN A 21 11.88 -2.18 -10.14
CA GLN A 21 12.20 -2.08 -8.71
C GLN A 21 10.93 -1.85 -7.87
N ALA A 22 10.01 -1.01 -8.33
CA ALA A 22 8.72 -0.82 -7.67
C ALA A 22 7.90 -2.12 -7.62
N LEU A 23 7.87 -2.91 -8.69
CA LEU A 23 7.23 -4.23 -8.69
C LEU A 23 7.95 -5.23 -7.78
N GLU A 24 9.27 -5.21 -7.73
CA GLU A 24 10.08 -6.06 -6.85
C GLU A 24 9.80 -5.74 -5.38
N SER A 25 9.67 -4.46 -5.01
CA SER A 25 9.39 -4.02 -3.64
C SER A 25 8.07 -4.57 -3.07
N VAL A 26 7.12 -4.89 -3.95
CA VAL A 26 5.82 -5.49 -3.59
C VAL A 26 5.76 -7.00 -3.88
N GLY A 27 6.90 -7.64 -4.18
CA GLY A 27 7.00 -9.09 -4.41
C GLY A 27 6.43 -9.57 -5.75
N LEU A 28 6.45 -8.72 -6.79
CA LEU A 28 5.90 -9.02 -8.12
C LEU A 28 6.96 -8.99 -9.24
N LYS A 29 8.23 -9.17 -8.92
CA LYS A 29 9.33 -9.19 -9.90
C LYS A 29 9.05 -10.14 -11.07
N ASP A 30 8.64 -11.36 -10.78
CA ASP A 30 8.38 -12.40 -11.78
C ASP A 30 7.04 -12.25 -12.51
N ARG A 31 6.24 -11.26 -12.12
CA ARG A 31 4.92 -10.96 -12.68
C ARG A 31 4.91 -9.75 -13.61
N HIS A 32 6.06 -9.12 -13.86
CA HIS A 32 6.16 -7.87 -14.60
C HIS A 32 5.61 -7.91 -16.04
N ASN A 33 5.57 -9.10 -16.68
CA ASN A 33 5.02 -9.31 -18.02
C ASN A 33 3.56 -9.80 -18.04
N HIS A 34 2.94 -10.04 -16.87
CA HIS A 34 1.56 -10.51 -16.81
C HIS A 34 0.57 -9.36 -17.08
N LEU A 35 -0.51 -9.70 -17.78
CA LEU A 35 -1.64 -8.79 -17.94
C LEU A 35 -2.48 -8.76 -16.66
N PRO A 36 -3.25 -7.68 -16.40
CA PRO A 36 -4.07 -7.58 -15.19
C PRO A 36 -5.01 -8.77 -14.96
N ASN A 37 -5.60 -9.30 -16.02
CA ASN A 37 -6.51 -10.46 -15.96
C ASN A 37 -5.79 -11.80 -15.68
N GLN A 38 -4.46 -11.83 -15.66
CA GLN A 38 -3.64 -12.98 -15.31
C GLN A 38 -3.15 -12.91 -13.87
N LEU A 39 -3.49 -11.85 -13.14
CA LEU A 39 -3.10 -11.62 -11.76
C LEU A 39 -4.28 -11.90 -10.81
N SER A 40 -3.98 -12.47 -9.65
CA SER A 40 -4.95 -12.58 -8.56
C SER A 40 -5.34 -11.20 -8.01
N GLY A 41 -6.46 -11.10 -7.27
CA GLY A 41 -6.88 -9.85 -6.65
C GLY A 41 -5.80 -9.23 -5.76
N GLY A 42 -5.13 -10.03 -4.94
CA GLY A 42 -4.01 -9.57 -4.10
C GLY A 42 -2.79 -9.12 -4.91
N GLU A 43 -2.48 -9.80 -6.03
CA GLU A 43 -1.42 -9.34 -6.94
C GLU A 43 -1.79 -8.02 -7.62
N GLN A 44 -3.04 -7.84 -8.03
CA GLN A 44 -3.54 -6.58 -8.60
C GLN A 44 -3.45 -5.43 -7.59
N GLN A 45 -3.82 -5.69 -6.33
CA GLN A 45 -3.70 -4.71 -5.26
C GLN A 45 -2.24 -4.29 -5.05
N ARG A 46 -1.30 -5.24 -5.03
CA ARG A 46 0.13 -4.92 -4.93
C ARG A 46 0.66 -4.15 -6.17
N VAL A 47 0.13 -4.40 -7.36
CA VAL A 47 0.43 -3.54 -8.53
C VAL A 47 -0.06 -2.11 -8.32
N CYS A 48 -1.24 -1.91 -7.71
CA CYS A 48 -1.73 -0.57 -7.38
C CYS A 48 -0.79 0.14 -6.39
N ILE A 49 -0.27 -0.57 -5.39
CA ILE A 49 0.73 -0.03 -4.47
C ILE A 49 2.02 0.33 -5.21
N ALA A 50 2.59 -0.57 -6.02
CA ALA A 50 3.79 -0.29 -6.81
C ALA A 50 3.61 0.95 -7.70
N ARG A 51 2.43 1.10 -8.31
CA ARG A 51 2.08 2.27 -9.12
C ARG A 51 2.01 3.57 -8.31
N ALA A 52 1.57 3.50 -7.05
CA ALA A 52 1.57 4.66 -6.18
C ALA A 52 2.99 5.05 -5.73
N LEU A 53 3.88 4.06 -5.58
CA LEU A 53 5.24 4.25 -5.08
C LEU A 53 6.22 4.81 -6.09
N ILE A 54 6.00 4.57 -7.40
CA ILE A 54 6.96 4.87 -8.47
C ILE A 54 7.43 6.34 -8.49
N ASN A 55 6.63 7.26 -7.98
CA ASN A 55 6.93 8.70 -7.92
C ASN A 55 7.45 9.12 -6.52
N HIS A 56 7.88 8.19 -5.68
CA HIS A 56 8.42 8.43 -4.33
C HIS A 56 7.57 9.39 -3.47
N PRO A 57 6.27 9.12 -3.28
CA PRO A 57 5.39 10.03 -2.57
C PRO A 57 5.74 10.08 -1.08
N SER A 58 5.66 11.28 -0.48
CA SER A 58 5.77 11.45 0.97
C SER A 58 4.49 11.08 1.73
N LEU A 59 3.36 11.01 1.03
CA LEU A 59 2.05 10.67 1.56
C LEU A 59 1.37 9.64 0.66
N ILE A 60 0.90 8.55 1.25
CA ILE A 60 0.15 7.49 0.58
C ILE A 60 -1.25 7.45 1.19
N LEU A 61 -2.27 7.53 0.33
CA LEU A 61 -3.67 7.37 0.72
C LEU A 61 -4.15 6.01 0.22
N ALA A 62 -4.61 5.17 1.13
CA ALA A 62 -5.11 3.84 0.84
C ALA A 62 -6.58 3.74 1.28
N ASP A 63 -7.48 3.56 0.34
CA ASP A 63 -8.91 3.39 0.56
C ASP A 63 -9.25 1.91 0.44
N GLU A 64 -9.69 1.29 1.55
CA GLU A 64 -9.98 -0.15 1.70
C GLU A 64 -8.87 -1.05 1.09
N PRO A 65 -7.60 -0.89 1.48
CA PRO A 65 -6.49 -1.53 0.79
C PRO A 65 -6.49 -3.07 0.89
N THR A 66 -7.20 -3.63 1.87
CA THR A 66 -7.35 -5.06 2.09
C THR A 66 -8.73 -5.59 1.71
N GLY A 67 -9.64 -4.73 1.31
CA GLY A 67 -11.00 -5.09 0.93
C GLY A 67 -11.03 -6.19 -0.15
N ASN A 68 -11.82 -7.25 0.08
CA ASN A 68 -11.97 -8.41 -0.80
C ASN A 68 -10.70 -9.28 -0.99
N LEU A 69 -9.73 -9.19 -0.11
CA LEU A 69 -8.56 -10.07 -0.09
C LEU A 69 -8.80 -11.24 0.88
N ASP A 70 -8.14 -12.36 0.61
CA ASP A 70 -8.00 -13.41 1.61
C ASP A 70 -6.98 -12.99 2.68
N GLU A 71 -7.02 -13.62 3.85
CA GLU A 71 -6.18 -13.32 5.02
C GLU A 71 -4.68 -13.25 4.66
N LYS A 72 -4.20 -14.16 3.83
CA LYS A 72 -2.79 -14.19 3.40
C LYS A 72 -2.40 -12.96 2.59
N ASN A 73 -3.23 -12.55 1.63
CA ASN A 73 -2.97 -11.38 0.80
C ASN A 73 -3.19 -10.08 1.57
N GLU A 74 -4.13 -10.05 2.51
CA GLU A 74 -4.32 -8.96 3.45
C GLU A 74 -3.05 -8.71 4.27
N MET A 75 -2.52 -9.75 4.94
CA MET A 75 -1.26 -9.64 5.70
C MET A 75 -0.11 -9.13 4.84
N LEU A 76 0.03 -9.61 3.60
CA LEU A 76 1.07 -9.13 2.68
C LEU A 76 0.93 -7.64 2.34
N VAL A 77 -0.29 -7.15 2.15
CA VAL A 77 -0.55 -5.73 1.88
C VAL A 77 -0.23 -4.89 3.11
N LEU A 78 -0.65 -5.31 4.30
CA LEU A 78 -0.35 -4.61 5.56
C LEU A 78 1.15 -4.57 5.84
N ASP A 79 1.89 -5.67 5.61
CA ASP A 79 3.35 -5.72 5.74
C ASP A 79 4.06 -4.75 4.78
N ILE A 80 3.54 -4.59 3.55
CA ILE A 80 4.09 -3.61 2.61
C ILE A 80 3.87 -2.19 3.13
N LEU A 81 2.65 -1.85 3.57
CA LEU A 81 2.34 -0.53 4.11
C LEU A 81 3.18 -0.22 5.35
N GLU A 82 3.37 -1.19 6.24
CA GLU A 82 4.20 -1.04 7.43
C GLU A 82 5.68 -0.77 7.06
N ARG A 83 6.26 -1.52 6.12
CA ARG A 83 7.63 -1.27 5.64
C ARG A 83 7.78 0.12 5.04
N LEU A 84 6.80 0.59 4.27
CA LEU A 84 6.80 1.94 3.70
C LEU A 84 6.74 3.01 4.79
N HIS A 85 5.93 2.81 5.82
CA HIS A 85 5.87 3.72 6.96
C HIS A 85 7.21 3.75 7.70
N ASN A 86 7.82 2.59 7.96
CA ASN A 86 9.13 2.48 8.60
C ASN A 86 10.25 3.14 7.79
N SER A 87 10.12 3.20 6.45
CA SER A 87 11.06 3.91 5.58
C SER A 87 10.83 5.43 5.50
N GLY A 88 9.85 5.97 6.23
CA GLY A 88 9.59 7.40 6.39
C GLY A 88 8.40 7.95 5.61
N SER A 89 7.63 7.10 4.92
CA SER A 89 6.39 7.55 4.26
C SER A 89 5.27 7.76 5.27
N THR A 90 4.44 8.78 5.05
CA THR A 90 3.18 8.94 5.78
C THR A 90 2.11 8.11 5.10
N ILE A 91 1.43 7.24 5.86
CA ILE A 91 0.35 6.38 5.34
C ILE A 91 -0.97 6.79 6.00
N VAL A 92 -1.99 7.03 5.20
CA VAL A 92 -3.37 7.20 5.67
C VAL A 92 -4.20 6.08 5.06
N VAL A 93 -4.77 5.24 5.93
CA VAL A 93 -5.65 4.14 5.54
C VAL A 93 -7.08 4.52 5.90
N VAL A 94 -8.00 4.41 4.95
CA VAL A 94 -9.44 4.45 5.18
C VAL A 94 -9.95 3.03 5.15
N THR A 95 -10.56 2.59 6.23
CA THR A 95 -11.12 1.24 6.33
C THR A 95 -12.27 1.21 7.33
N HIS A 96 -13.18 0.28 7.16
CA HIS A 96 -14.19 -0.08 8.15
C HIS A 96 -13.76 -1.30 9.00
N ASP A 97 -12.61 -1.90 8.70
CA ASP A 97 -12.06 -3.03 9.42
C ASP A 97 -11.29 -2.56 10.64
N GLN A 98 -11.73 -3.02 11.82
CA GLN A 98 -11.10 -2.66 13.10
C GLN A 98 -9.74 -3.34 13.26
N GLU A 99 -9.53 -4.54 12.70
CA GLU A 99 -8.26 -5.26 12.76
C GLU A 99 -7.16 -4.51 12.01
N VAL A 100 -7.50 -3.95 10.86
CA VAL A 100 -6.60 -3.05 10.11
C VAL A 100 -6.35 -1.75 10.89
N GLY A 101 -7.39 -1.20 11.53
CA GLY A 101 -7.30 0.04 12.30
C GLY A 101 -6.31 -0.03 13.45
N VAL A 102 -6.23 -1.17 14.16
CA VAL A 102 -5.33 -1.32 15.34
C VAL A 102 -3.85 -1.37 14.98
N GLU A 103 -3.50 -1.58 13.72
CA GLU A 103 -2.12 -1.53 13.24
C GLU A 103 -1.59 -0.08 13.08
N ALA A 104 -2.47 0.92 13.08
CA ALA A 104 -2.10 2.32 12.93
C ALA A 104 -1.63 2.93 14.26
N GLU A 105 -0.72 3.92 14.19
CA GLU A 105 -0.30 4.71 15.37
C GLU A 105 -1.42 5.64 15.87
N ARG A 106 -2.35 6.01 14.98
CA ARG A 106 -3.46 6.92 15.25
C ARG A 106 -4.69 6.51 14.48
N ILE A 107 -5.82 6.40 15.17
CA ILE A 107 -7.12 6.14 14.56
C ILE A 107 -7.98 7.39 14.70
N VAL A 108 -8.62 7.78 13.59
CA VAL A 108 -9.60 8.87 13.55
C VAL A 108 -10.95 8.26 13.14
N PHE A 109 -11.93 8.33 14.03
CA PHE A 109 -13.26 7.83 13.77
C PHE A 109 -14.12 8.93 13.13
N LEU A 110 -14.71 8.60 11.98
CA LEU A 110 -15.59 9.50 11.23
C LEU A 110 -17.04 9.05 11.37
N GLU A 111 -17.92 9.96 11.76
CA GLU A 111 -19.37 9.77 11.80
C GLU A 111 -20.06 10.94 11.10
N HIS A 112 -20.94 10.64 10.15
CA HIS A 112 -21.68 11.67 9.40
C HIS A 112 -20.77 12.77 8.77
N GLY A 113 -19.59 12.39 8.30
CA GLY A 113 -18.64 13.32 7.69
C GLY A 113 -17.90 14.24 8.68
N ARG A 114 -17.93 13.93 9.98
CA ARG A 114 -17.25 14.67 11.06
C ARG A 114 -16.36 13.74 11.87
N ILE A 115 -15.30 14.30 12.43
CA ILE A 115 -14.46 13.57 13.40
C ILE A 115 -15.26 13.39 14.68
N ALA A 116 -15.58 12.14 15.03
CA ALA A 116 -16.30 11.80 16.27
C ALA A 116 -15.31 11.63 17.43
N ARG A 117 -14.20 10.96 17.20
CA ARG A 117 -13.15 10.75 18.20
C ARG A 117 -11.82 10.44 17.53
N GLU A 118 -10.74 10.51 18.31
CA GLU A 118 -9.38 10.20 17.91
C GLU A 118 -8.72 9.35 19.00
N GLU A 119 -8.01 8.31 18.61
CA GLU A 119 -7.27 7.44 19.51
C GLU A 119 -5.81 7.35 19.05
N LYS A 120 -4.87 7.49 19.98
CA LYS A 120 -3.45 7.19 19.75
C LYS A 120 -3.17 5.80 20.28
N GLN A 121 -2.53 4.98 19.48
CA GLN A 121 -2.18 3.63 19.86
C GLN A 121 -0.67 3.52 20.14
N LYS A 122 -0.33 2.67 21.11
CA LYS A 122 1.05 2.19 21.23
C LYS A 122 1.21 1.06 20.21
N ARG A 123 2.17 1.21 19.31
CA ARG A 123 2.51 0.19 18.30
C ARG A 123 2.60 -1.20 18.95
N GLN A 124 1.81 -2.15 18.45
CA GLN A 124 1.77 -3.50 19.01
C GLN A 124 2.78 -4.45 18.35
N ARG A 125 3.16 -4.19 17.10
CA ARG A 125 4.17 -5.00 16.41
C ARG A 125 5.56 -4.48 16.69
N PRO A 126 6.52 -5.36 17.11
CA PRO A 126 7.92 -4.99 17.18
C PRO A 126 8.42 -4.69 15.76
N VAL A 127 9.23 -3.63 15.61
CA VAL A 127 9.98 -3.39 14.37
C VAL A 127 10.83 -4.64 14.14
N LEU A 128 10.57 -5.38 13.07
CA LEU A 128 11.47 -6.44 12.63
C LEU A 128 12.76 -5.75 12.16
N GLU A 129 13.75 -5.73 13.02
CA GLU A 129 15.12 -5.36 12.62
C GLU A 129 15.59 -6.40 11.59
N VAL A 130 15.82 -5.92 10.37
CA VAL A 130 16.42 -6.71 9.27
C VAL A 130 17.94 -6.59 9.36
#